data_df48cfae3be91e707b4bf271fc293031
#
_entry.id   df48cfae3be91e707b4bf271fc293031
#
_cell.length_a   1.000
_cell.length_b   1.000
_cell.length_c   1.000
_cell.angle_alpha   90.00
_cell.angle_beta   90.00
_cell.angle_gamma   90.00
#
_symmetry.space_group_name_H-M   'P 1'
#
loop_
_entity.id
_entity.type
_entity.pdbx_description
1 polymer ?
#
loop_
_entity_poly.entity_id
_entity_poly.type
_entity_poly.pdbx_seq_one_letter_code
_entity_poly.pdbx_strand_id
1 'polypeptide(L)'
;MKRMLTFLLLVATAAPALAHPHVFVEMMTEVVFAADGKLRGIRHHWKFDDMYSAFVTANLAQDGKDPSPEQMLPIARTNVESLKEFDFFTAAKVNGAVVKFDEPTDYSMSYDGKDQTVTLHFVLPIEATAKPAKTFVFQIFDPSYFVAFAFQRTGPATLEKAPAGCSLSVSKPGSLSAADQKKLADSAGTMNSPGEDIGMKLADSVITACP
;
A
#
# COMPACT_ATOMS: atom_id res chain seq x y z
N MET A 1 23.91 -55.14 -35.02
CA MET A 1 22.98 -54.74 -33.95
C MET A 1 23.13 -53.28 -33.78
N LYS A 2 22.20 -52.41 -34.32
CA LYS A 2 22.18 -50.96 -34.24
C LYS A 2 21.31 -50.61 -33.03
N ARG A 3 21.91 -50.03 -31.97
CA ARG A 3 21.17 -49.45 -30.83
C ARG A 3 20.67 -48.08 -31.23
N MET A 4 19.37 -47.96 -31.47
CA MET A 4 18.67 -46.67 -31.58
C MET A 4 18.56 -46.05 -30.19
N LEU A 5 19.28 -44.94 -29.97
CA LEU A 5 19.13 -44.09 -28.76
C LEU A 5 17.93 -43.16 -28.99
N THR A 6 16.81 -43.44 -28.34
CA THR A 6 15.62 -42.57 -28.37
C THR A 6 15.87 -41.41 -27.43
N PHE A 7 16.11 -40.23 -27.99
CA PHE A 7 16.24 -38.98 -27.22
C PHE A 7 14.84 -38.49 -26.84
N LEU A 8 14.46 -38.65 -25.58
CA LEU A 8 13.19 -38.14 -25.05
C LEU A 8 13.35 -36.63 -24.83
N LEU A 9 12.76 -35.83 -25.72
CA LEU A 9 12.73 -34.36 -25.60
C LEU A 9 11.74 -34.00 -24.50
N LEU A 10 12.25 -33.64 -23.30
CA LEU A 10 11.45 -33.10 -22.20
C LEU A 10 11.09 -31.66 -22.55
N VAL A 11 9.89 -31.41 -23.07
CA VAL A 11 9.34 -30.07 -23.25
C VAL A 11 8.91 -29.59 -21.88
N ALA A 12 9.78 -28.82 -21.21
CA ALA A 12 9.40 -28.09 -20.02
C ALA A 12 8.37 -27.00 -20.40
N THR A 13 7.12 -27.21 -20.06
CA THR A 13 6.09 -26.17 -20.15
C THR A 13 6.42 -25.11 -19.09
N ALA A 14 7.06 -24.01 -19.50
CA ALA A 14 7.22 -22.84 -18.66
C ALA A 14 5.81 -22.30 -18.37
N ALA A 15 5.33 -22.44 -17.14
CA ALA A 15 4.16 -21.71 -16.70
C ALA A 15 4.47 -20.21 -16.79
N PRO A 16 3.53 -19.37 -17.30
CA PRO A 16 3.75 -17.93 -17.29
C PRO A 16 3.94 -17.47 -15.83
N ALA A 17 5.09 -16.88 -15.53
CA ALA A 17 5.31 -16.21 -14.27
C ALA A 17 4.40 -14.97 -14.25
N LEU A 18 3.53 -14.85 -13.26
CA LEU A 18 2.75 -13.64 -13.06
C LEU A 18 3.74 -12.52 -12.70
N ALA A 19 3.84 -11.49 -13.56
CA ALA A 19 4.83 -10.43 -13.41
C ALA A 19 4.34 -9.27 -12.49
N HIS A 20 3.08 -9.25 -12.09
CA HIS A 20 2.49 -8.25 -11.20
C HIS A 20 1.59 -8.91 -10.15
N PRO A 21 1.55 -8.37 -8.91
CA PRO A 21 2.39 -7.30 -8.36
C PRO A 21 3.80 -7.80 -7.99
N HIS A 22 4.76 -6.85 -7.89
CA HIS A 22 6.15 -7.15 -7.48
C HIS A 22 6.41 -6.88 -6.00
N VAL A 23 5.59 -6.05 -5.36
CA VAL A 23 5.68 -5.70 -3.94
C VAL A 23 4.31 -5.87 -3.31
N PHE A 24 4.27 -6.51 -2.14
CA PHE A 24 3.05 -6.65 -1.35
C PHE A 24 3.17 -5.82 -0.08
N VAL A 25 2.14 -5.03 0.20
CA VAL A 25 2.05 -4.21 1.39
C VAL A 25 0.81 -4.60 2.20
N GLU A 26 1.02 -5.12 3.40
CA GLU A 26 -0.03 -5.23 4.40
C GLU A 26 -0.11 -3.92 5.16
N MET A 27 -1.29 -3.29 5.19
CA MET A 27 -1.43 -1.94 5.73
C MET A 27 -2.41 -1.84 6.89
N MET A 28 -2.13 -0.92 7.78
CA MET A 28 -3.05 -0.36 8.77
C MET A 28 -3.02 1.16 8.63
N THR A 29 -4.14 1.83 8.92
CA THR A 29 -4.23 3.28 8.87
C THR A 29 -4.94 3.85 10.09
N GLU A 30 -4.62 5.12 10.40
CA GLU A 30 -5.34 5.88 11.41
C GLU A 30 -5.80 7.21 10.79
N VAL A 31 -7.09 7.50 10.88
CA VAL A 31 -7.63 8.81 10.51
C VAL A 31 -7.34 9.76 11.65
N VAL A 32 -6.46 10.74 11.44
CA VAL A 32 -5.92 11.62 12.47
C VAL A 32 -6.70 12.92 12.55
N PHE A 33 -7.18 13.26 13.75
CA PHE A 33 -7.80 14.53 14.04
C PHE A 33 -6.90 15.36 14.97
N ALA A 34 -6.94 16.68 14.80
CA ALA A 34 -6.30 17.61 15.70
C ALA A 34 -7.10 17.76 17.00
N ALA A 35 -6.52 18.37 18.02
CA ALA A 35 -7.17 18.58 19.31
C ALA A 35 -8.44 19.47 19.22
N ASP A 36 -8.55 20.31 18.19
CA ASP A 36 -9.73 21.13 17.90
C ASP A 36 -10.82 20.38 17.10
N GLY A 37 -10.65 19.07 16.89
CA GLY A 37 -11.57 18.20 16.15
C GLY A 37 -11.50 18.30 14.63
N LYS A 38 -10.56 19.07 14.08
CA LYS A 38 -10.36 19.13 12.62
C LYS A 38 -9.63 17.91 12.13
N LEU A 39 -10.05 17.38 10.98
CA LEU A 39 -9.35 16.34 10.26
C LEU A 39 -7.95 16.85 9.85
N ARG A 40 -6.91 16.08 10.21
CA ARG A 40 -5.52 16.43 9.94
C ARG A 40 -4.95 15.63 8.76
N GLY A 41 -5.28 14.36 8.65
CA GLY A 41 -4.73 13.49 7.62
C GLY A 41 -4.88 12.02 7.94
N ILE A 42 -3.99 11.23 7.38
CA ILE A 42 -3.93 9.78 7.54
C ILE A 42 -2.55 9.41 8.06
N ARG A 43 -2.48 8.64 9.14
CA ARG A 43 -1.26 7.93 9.52
C ARG A 43 -1.26 6.58 8.84
N HIS A 44 -0.20 6.28 8.12
CA HIS A 44 0.02 5.02 7.43
C HIS A 44 1.02 4.15 8.16
N HIS A 45 0.76 2.84 8.17
CA HIS A 45 1.66 1.79 8.59
C HIS A 45 1.67 0.73 7.48
N TRP A 46 2.73 0.71 6.68
CA TRP A 46 2.88 -0.17 5.51
C TRP A 46 3.95 -1.21 5.80
N LYS A 47 3.51 -2.43 6.13
CA LYS A 47 4.38 -3.58 6.31
C LYS A 47 4.64 -4.20 4.94
N PHE A 48 5.88 -4.23 4.54
CA PHE A 48 6.30 -4.80 3.26
C PHE A 48 6.54 -6.30 3.37
N ASP A 49 6.48 -6.98 2.23
CA ASP A 49 6.84 -8.38 2.10
C ASP A 49 8.32 -8.63 2.40
N ASP A 50 8.68 -9.91 2.54
CA ASP A 50 10.02 -10.37 2.87
C ASP A 50 11.04 -10.05 1.76
N MET A 51 10.64 -10.08 0.50
CA MET A 51 11.55 -9.80 -0.62
C MET A 51 11.97 -8.31 -0.62
N TYR A 52 11.01 -7.39 -0.52
CA TYR A 52 11.31 -5.97 -0.40
C TYR A 52 12.09 -5.68 0.89
N SER A 53 11.68 -6.30 2.00
CA SER A 53 12.34 -6.12 3.30
C SER A 53 13.80 -6.56 3.25
N ALA A 54 14.08 -7.73 2.70
CA ALA A 54 15.45 -8.23 2.51
C ALA A 54 16.27 -7.30 1.59
N PHE A 55 15.67 -6.77 0.52
CA PHE A 55 16.34 -5.86 -0.39
C PHE A 55 16.78 -4.57 0.32
N VAL A 56 15.90 -3.91 1.08
CA VAL A 56 16.23 -2.64 1.73
C VAL A 56 17.15 -2.79 2.94
N THR A 57 17.19 -3.97 3.55
CA THR A 57 18.04 -4.24 4.72
C THR A 57 19.37 -4.94 4.38
N ALA A 58 19.58 -5.35 3.12
CA ALA A 58 20.73 -6.15 2.68
C ALA A 58 22.10 -5.64 3.13
N ASN A 59 22.28 -4.31 3.24
CA ASN A 59 23.54 -3.68 3.63
C ASN A 59 23.51 -3.08 5.06
N LEU A 60 22.43 -3.29 5.81
CA LEU A 60 22.25 -2.71 7.14
C LEU A 60 22.53 -3.70 8.26
N ALA A 61 22.27 -4.98 8.04
CA ALA A 61 22.57 -6.03 9.02
C ALA A 61 24.09 -6.17 9.14
N GLN A 62 24.64 -5.72 10.27
CA GLN A 62 26.04 -5.87 10.61
C GLN A 62 26.14 -6.72 11.87
N ASP A 63 27.10 -7.65 11.89
CA ASP A 63 27.41 -8.49 13.06
C ASP A 63 26.22 -9.30 13.61
N GLY A 64 25.26 -9.67 12.74
CA GLY A 64 24.09 -10.45 13.14
C GLY A 64 23.07 -9.68 14.01
N LYS A 65 23.14 -8.35 14.01
CA LYS A 65 22.17 -7.50 14.72
C LYS A 65 21.14 -6.94 13.75
N ASP A 66 19.93 -6.77 14.26
CA ASP A 66 18.84 -6.10 13.54
C ASP A 66 19.22 -4.63 13.22
N PRO A 67 18.77 -4.08 12.07
CA PRO A 67 18.97 -2.68 11.75
C PRO A 67 18.42 -1.74 12.82
N SER A 68 19.20 -0.72 13.21
CA SER A 68 18.74 0.28 14.17
C SER A 68 17.80 1.31 13.53
N PRO A 69 16.96 2.02 14.32
CA PRO A 69 16.12 3.10 13.82
C PRO A 69 16.90 4.18 13.06
N GLU A 70 18.12 4.50 13.50
CA GLU A 70 18.98 5.49 12.86
C GLU A 70 19.46 5.04 11.49
N GLN A 71 19.73 3.74 11.31
CA GLN A 71 20.08 3.16 10.01
C GLN A 71 18.88 3.09 9.08
N MET A 72 17.67 2.93 9.63
CA MET A 72 16.43 2.83 8.85
C MET A 72 15.87 4.20 8.43
N LEU A 73 16.20 5.30 9.14
CA LEU A 73 15.66 6.62 8.86
C LEU A 73 15.98 7.17 7.45
N PRO A 74 17.19 7.02 6.90
CA PRO A 74 17.45 7.40 5.50
C PRO A 74 16.59 6.65 4.49
N ILE A 75 16.30 5.37 4.74
CA ILE A 75 15.44 4.54 3.89
C ILE A 75 14.00 5.04 3.96
N ALA A 76 13.49 5.31 5.17
CA ALA A 76 12.17 5.90 5.36
C ALA A 76 12.02 7.20 4.58
N ARG A 77 13.03 8.08 4.67
CA ARG A 77 13.07 9.37 3.95
C ARG A 77 12.97 9.16 2.45
N THR A 78 13.86 8.34 1.88
CA THR A 78 13.87 8.06 0.44
C THR A 78 12.52 7.49 -0.03
N ASN A 79 11.91 6.62 0.76
CA ASN A 79 10.59 6.07 0.42
C ASN A 79 9.54 7.18 0.36
N VAL A 80 9.38 7.99 1.44
CA VAL A 80 8.32 9.01 1.47
C VAL A 80 8.52 10.11 0.42
N GLU A 81 9.77 10.47 0.11
CA GLU A 81 10.10 11.41 -0.97
C GLU A 81 9.67 10.86 -2.33
N SER A 82 9.91 9.57 -2.58
CA SER A 82 9.51 8.91 -3.83
C SER A 82 7.99 8.77 -3.97
N LEU A 83 7.24 8.64 -2.88
CA LEU A 83 5.78 8.49 -2.92
C LEU A 83 5.08 9.71 -3.54
N LYS A 84 5.70 10.88 -3.51
CA LYS A 84 5.15 12.11 -4.10
C LYS A 84 4.88 11.99 -5.60
N GLU A 85 5.71 11.26 -6.32
CA GLU A 85 5.55 11.04 -7.76
C GLU A 85 4.33 10.19 -8.10
N PHE A 86 3.76 9.50 -7.10
CA PHE A 86 2.62 8.60 -7.22
C PHE A 86 1.39 9.08 -6.43
N ASP A 87 1.29 10.39 -6.13
CA ASP A 87 0.24 10.94 -5.29
C ASP A 87 0.06 10.16 -3.97
N PHE A 88 1.18 9.67 -3.40
CA PHE A 88 1.23 8.86 -2.18
C PHE A 88 0.38 7.60 -2.25
N PHE A 89 0.08 7.10 -3.45
CA PHE A 89 -0.86 6.00 -3.69
C PHE A 89 -2.22 6.18 -3.02
N THR A 90 -2.59 7.41 -2.67
CA THR A 90 -3.76 7.68 -1.83
C THR A 90 -4.68 8.69 -2.52
N ALA A 91 -5.93 8.27 -2.78
CA ALA A 91 -6.98 9.14 -3.27
C ALA A 91 -8.01 9.41 -2.16
N ALA A 92 -8.39 10.68 -1.93
CA ALA A 92 -9.28 11.04 -0.84
C ALA A 92 -10.30 12.11 -1.19
N LYS A 93 -11.43 12.08 -0.47
CA LYS A 93 -12.50 13.07 -0.54
C LYS A 93 -12.96 13.47 0.86
N VAL A 94 -13.10 14.77 1.10
CA VAL A 94 -13.76 15.33 2.28
C VAL A 94 -15.08 15.97 1.85
N ASN A 95 -16.17 15.56 2.48
CA ASN A 95 -17.53 16.02 2.12
C ASN A 95 -17.83 15.90 0.63
N GLY A 96 -17.33 14.84 -0.02
CA GLY A 96 -17.48 14.57 -1.45
C GLY A 96 -16.51 15.32 -2.37
N ALA A 97 -15.79 16.34 -1.88
CA ALA A 97 -14.79 17.06 -2.66
C ALA A 97 -13.42 16.36 -2.58
N VAL A 98 -12.73 16.24 -3.71
CA VAL A 98 -11.35 15.73 -3.76
C VAL A 98 -10.45 16.67 -2.95
N VAL A 99 -9.59 16.09 -2.13
CA VAL A 99 -8.57 16.83 -1.36
C VAL A 99 -7.18 16.44 -1.83
N LYS A 100 -6.25 17.39 -1.65
CA LYS A 100 -4.83 17.16 -1.88
C LYS A 100 -4.12 16.91 -0.55
N PHE A 101 -2.94 16.34 -0.67
CA PHE A 101 -2.08 16.06 0.46
C PHE A 101 -0.88 17.00 0.48
N ASP A 102 -0.47 17.36 1.70
CA ASP A 102 0.81 18.03 1.95
C ASP A 102 1.94 17.00 2.04
N GLU A 103 3.18 17.47 2.18
CA GLU A 103 4.35 16.62 2.36
C GLU A 103 4.20 15.73 3.60
N PRO A 104 4.57 14.44 3.52
CA PRO A 104 4.52 13.54 4.67
C PRO A 104 5.35 14.02 5.85
N THR A 105 4.82 13.83 7.04
CA THR A 105 5.48 14.16 8.30
C THR A 105 5.58 12.93 9.20
N ASP A 106 6.34 13.02 10.30
CA ASP A 106 6.45 11.99 11.33
C ASP A 106 6.78 10.59 10.73
N TYR A 107 7.71 10.56 9.78
CA TYR A 107 8.05 9.32 9.10
C TYR A 107 9.20 8.57 9.78
N SER A 108 9.10 7.27 9.79
CA SER A 108 10.12 6.34 10.27
C SER A 108 9.96 4.99 9.58
N MET A 109 10.97 4.13 9.72
CA MET A 109 10.86 2.74 9.30
C MET A 109 11.34 1.85 10.45
N SER A 110 10.54 0.85 10.79
CA SER A 110 10.86 -0.15 11.80
C SER A 110 11.18 -1.49 11.14
N TYR A 111 11.97 -2.31 11.83
CA TYR A 111 12.30 -3.68 11.44
C TYR A 111 11.78 -4.65 12.48
N ASP A 112 11.09 -5.68 12.07
CA ASP A 112 10.68 -6.81 12.90
C ASP A 112 11.62 -7.98 12.67
N GLY A 113 12.53 -8.24 13.63
CA GLY A 113 13.52 -9.32 13.54
C GLY A 113 12.91 -10.71 13.56
N LYS A 114 11.67 -10.89 14.07
CA LYS A 114 11.00 -12.18 14.10
C LYS A 114 10.48 -12.56 12.70
N ASP A 115 9.81 -11.63 12.04
CA ASP A 115 9.22 -11.83 10.72
C ASP A 115 10.17 -11.41 9.59
N GLN A 116 11.30 -10.76 9.94
CA GLN A 116 12.28 -10.20 9.00
C GLN A 116 11.68 -9.20 8.00
N THR A 117 10.72 -8.41 8.47
CA THR A 117 9.98 -7.46 7.65
C THR A 117 10.21 -6.02 8.11
N VAL A 118 10.09 -5.08 7.16
CA VAL A 118 10.11 -3.65 7.46
C VAL A 118 8.71 -3.06 7.41
N THR A 119 8.45 -2.06 8.25
CA THR A 119 7.21 -1.27 8.22
C THR A 119 7.55 0.20 8.09
N LEU A 120 7.06 0.85 7.04
CA LEU A 120 7.12 2.30 6.86
C LEU A 120 5.95 2.94 7.60
N HIS A 121 6.25 3.92 8.44
CA HIS A 121 5.29 4.73 9.17
C HIS A 121 5.40 6.17 8.68
N PHE A 122 4.29 6.82 8.41
CA PHE A 122 4.27 8.25 8.08
C PHE A 122 2.88 8.84 8.28
N VAL A 123 2.82 10.13 8.53
CA VAL A 123 1.57 10.90 8.50
C VAL A 123 1.50 11.61 7.17
N LEU A 124 0.39 11.43 6.46
CA LEU A 124 0.06 12.13 5.22
C LEU A 124 -0.98 13.22 5.54
N PRO A 125 -0.56 14.48 5.73
CA PRO A 125 -1.48 15.56 6.04
C PRO A 125 -2.35 15.89 4.84
N ILE A 126 -3.58 16.32 5.07
CA ILE A 126 -4.42 16.90 4.03
C ILE A 126 -4.31 18.42 4.05
N GLU A 127 -4.44 19.05 2.89
CA GLU A 127 -4.61 20.51 2.82
C GLU A 127 -5.82 20.93 3.67
N ALA A 128 -5.69 22.06 4.37
CA ALA A 128 -6.74 22.56 5.25
C ALA A 128 -8.07 22.72 4.52
N THR A 129 -9.12 22.11 5.07
CA THR A 129 -10.47 22.24 4.52
C THR A 129 -11.19 23.44 5.13
N ALA A 130 -11.95 24.17 4.31
CA ALA A 130 -12.71 25.35 4.75
C ALA A 130 -13.88 24.99 5.69
N LYS A 131 -14.35 23.73 5.68
CA LYS A 131 -15.49 23.24 6.46
C LYS A 131 -15.08 22.03 7.29
N PRO A 132 -15.72 21.79 8.47
CA PRO A 132 -15.52 20.56 9.22
C PRO A 132 -15.78 19.33 8.36
N ALA A 133 -14.98 18.28 8.56
CA ALA A 133 -15.14 17.03 7.86
C ALA A 133 -16.32 16.25 8.46
N LYS A 134 -17.45 16.22 7.75
CA LYS A 134 -18.58 15.34 8.07
C LYS A 134 -18.39 13.94 7.48
N THR A 135 -17.79 13.86 6.32
CA THR A 135 -17.39 12.61 5.70
C THR A 135 -15.96 12.70 5.20
N PHE A 136 -15.18 11.65 5.43
CA PHE A 136 -13.85 11.50 4.87
C PHE A 136 -13.75 10.09 4.30
N VAL A 137 -13.47 10.00 3.01
CA VAL A 137 -13.35 8.72 2.29
C VAL A 137 -12.02 8.70 1.59
N PHE A 138 -11.28 7.61 1.74
CA PHE A 138 -10.03 7.41 0.99
C PHE A 138 -9.83 5.96 0.58
N GLN A 139 -9.00 5.79 -0.44
CA GLN A 139 -8.53 4.50 -0.97
C GLN A 139 -7.01 4.57 -1.14
N ILE A 140 -6.36 3.43 -0.96
CA ILE A 140 -4.91 3.29 -1.18
C ILE A 140 -4.73 2.24 -2.27
N PHE A 141 -4.08 2.63 -3.37
CA PHE A 141 -3.85 1.76 -4.51
C PHE A 141 -2.71 2.28 -5.40
N ASP A 142 -2.04 1.36 -6.06
CA ASP A 142 -1.10 1.69 -7.13
C ASP A 142 -1.81 1.58 -8.49
N PRO A 143 -1.92 2.67 -9.26
CA PRO A 143 -2.51 2.63 -10.59
C PRO A 143 -1.82 1.64 -11.54
N SER A 144 -0.51 1.45 -11.40
CA SER A 144 0.27 0.52 -12.22
C SER A 144 0.13 -0.95 -11.79
N TYR A 145 -0.41 -1.18 -10.58
CA TYR A 145 -0.50 -2.50 -9.94
C TYR A 145 0.87 -3.17 -9.73
N PHE A 146 1.94 -2.37 -9.65
CA PHE A 146 3.27 -2.84 -9.28
C PHE A 146 3.34 -3.18 -7.78
N VAL A 147 2.65 -2.38 -6.96
CA VAL A 147 2.46 -2.58 -5.53
C VAL A 147 1.02 -3.03 -5.26
N ALA A 148 0.84 -4.17 -4.60
CA ALA A 148 -0.47 -4.60 -4.10
C ALA A 148 -0.62 -4.18 -2.63
N PHE A 149 -1.65 -3.38 -2.36
CA PHE A 149 -2.02 -2.98 -1.03
C PHE A 149 -3.18 -3.81 -0.49
N ALA A 150 -3.06 -4.33 0.72
CA ALA A 150 -4.12 -5.03 1.41
C ALA A 150 -4.19 -4.61 2.88
N PHE A 151 -5.38 -4.32 3.39
CA PHE A 151 -5.54 -4.08 4.82
C PHE A 151 -5.34 -5.35 5.63
N GLN A 152 -4.67 -5.21 6.78
CA GLN A 152 -4.60 -6.29 7.75
C GLN A 152 -6.01 -6.73 8.19
N ARG A 153 -6.14 -8.00 8.60
CA ARG A 153 -7.46 -8.59 8.92
C ARG A 153 -8.09 -8.03 10.19
N THR A 154 -7.27 -7.63 11.16
CA THR A 154 -7.74 -7.14 12.47
C THR A 154 -7.31 -5.69 12.65
N GLY A 155 -8.29 -4.80 12.93
CA GLY A 155 -8.02 -3.37 13.11
C GLY A 155 -7.43 -2.69 11.87
N PRO A 156 -8.04 -2.87 10.67
CA PRO A 156 -7.49 -2.35 9.42
C PRO A 156 -7.36 -0.82 9.41
N ALA A 157 -8.28 -0.15 10.10
CA ALA A 157 -8.28 1.31 10.22
C ALA A 157 -8.88 1.73 11.56
N THR A 158 -8.39 2.85 12.12
CA THR A 158 -8.85 3.41 13.40
C THR A 158 -8.99 4.93 13.33
N LEU A 159 -9.60 5.51 14.36
CA LEU A 159 -9.72 6.96 14.53
C LEU A 159 -8.78 7.43 15.63
N GLU A 160 -7.88 8.36 15.35
CA GLU A 160 -7.04 9.02 16.34
C GLU A 160 -7.61 10.39 16.70
N LYS A 161 -7.96 10.60 17.98
CA LYS A 161 -8.48 11.86 18.55
C LYS A 161 -9.73 12.39 17.85
N ALA A 162 -10.56 11.49 17.30
CA ALA A 162 -11.77 11.89 16.61
C ALA A 162 -12.80 12.55 17.55
N PRO A 163 -13.60 13.51 17.07
CA PRO A 163 -14.74 14.04 17.81
C PRO A 163 -15.71 12.92 18.22
N ALA A 164 -16.43 13.15 19.32
CA ALA A 164 -17.46 12.20 19.76
C ALA A 164 -18.53 12.02 18.69
N GLY A 165 -18.97 10.78 18.52
CA GLY A 165 -19.98 10.40 17.51
C GLY A 165 -19.44 10.13 16.11
N CYS A 166 -18.14 10.30 15.85
CA CYS A 166 -17.53 9.83 14.62
C CYS A 166 -17.51 8.30 14.57
N SER A 167 -17.73 7.74 13.39
CA SER A 167 -17.64 6.31 13.10
C SER A 167 -16.71 6.06 11.92
N LEU A 168 -16.13 4.85 11.86
CA LEU A 168 -15.27 4.42 10.79
C LEU A 168 -15.70 3.04 10.30
N SER A 169 -15.65 2.83 8.99
CA SER A 169 -15.86 1.54 8.36
C SER A 169 -14.89 1.32 7.20
N VAL A 170 -14.58 0.06 6.90
CA VAL A 170 -13.81 -0.33 5.72
C VAL A 170 -14.74 -1.14 4.82
N SER A 171 -14.95 -0.65 3.61
CA SER A 171 -15.79 -1.28 2.60
C SER A 171 -14.92 -2.00 1.59
N LYS A 172 -15.23 -3.27 1.34
CA LYS A 172 -14.57 -4.07 0.31
C LYS A 172 -14.99 -3.60 -1.08
N PRO A 173 -14.11 -3.72 -2.09
CA PRO A 173 -14.45 -3.40 -3.47
C PRO A 173 -15.56 -4.34 -3.98
N GLY A 174 -16.30 -3.87 -4.97
CA GLY A 174 -17.21 -4.71 -5.73
C GLY A 174 -16.49 -5.73 -6.61
N SER A 175 -17.24 -6.65 -7.22
CA SER A 175 -16.68 -7.56 -8.21
C SER A 175 -16.26 -6.81 -9.48
N LEU A 176 -15.11 -7.19 -10.04
CA LEU A 176 -14.66 -6.68 -11.33
C LEU A 176 -15.61 -7.13 -12.46
N SER A 177 -15.85 -6.26 -13.42
CA SER A 177 -16.54 -6.63 -14.66
C SER A 177 -15.73 -7.68 -15.46
N ALA A 178 -16.38 -8.42 -16.35
CA ALA A 178 -15.69 -9.37 -17.22
C ALA A 178 -14.61 -8.69 -18.08
N ALA A 179 -14.82 -7.44 -18.49
CA ALA A 179 -13.83 -6.65 -19.24
C ALA A 179 -12.62 -6.29 -18.38
N ASP A 180 -12.83 -5.92 -17.11
CA ASP A 180 -11.74 -5.60 -16.18
C ASP A 180 -10.95 -6.85 -15.79
N GLN A 181 -11.63 -7.99 -15.57
CA GLN A 181 -10.98 -9.28 -15.35
C GLN A 181 -10.09 -9.68 -16.53
N LYS A 182 -10.57 -9.45 -17.76
CA LYS A 182 -9.77 -9.71 -18.97
C LYS A 182 -8.54 -8.80 -19.02
N LYS A 183 -8.66 -7.49 -18.76
CA LYS A 183 -7.52 -6.56 -18.71
C LYS A 183 -6.47 -7.02 -17.69
N LEU A 184 -6.91 -7.41 -16.50
CA LEU A 184 -6.03 -7.92 -15.46
C LEU A 184 -5.31 -9.21 -15.89
N ALA A 185 -6.04 -10.13 -16.53
CA ALA A 185 -5.45 -11.37 -17.06
C ALA A 185 -4.47 -11.11 -18.21
N ASP A 186 -4.78 -10.18 -19.12
CA ASP A 186 -3.91 -9.83 -20.24
C ASP A 186 -2.61 -9.14 -19.80
N SER A 187 -2.63 -8.42 -18.65
CA SER A 187 -1.44 -7.80 -18.06
C SER A 187 -0.57 -8.82 -17.29
N ALA A 188 -1.16 -9.92 -16.85
CA ALA A 188 -0.43 -10.97 -16.14
C ALA A 188 0.70 -11.54 -17.02
N GLY A 189 1.91 -11.61 -16.47
CA GLY A 189 3.09 -12.07 -17.22
C GLY A 189 3.72 -11.03 -18.15
N THR A 190 3.26 -9.77 -18.13
CA THR A 190 3.85 -8.67 -18.88
C THR A 190 4.30 -7.56 -17.95
N MET A 191 5.10 -6.61 -18.44
CA MET A 191 5.46 -5.39 -17.69
C MET A 191 4.40 -4.27 -17.85
N ASN A 192 3.30 -4.55 -18.53
CA ASN A 192 2.26 -3.57 -18.79
C ASN A 192 1.28 -3.49 -17.61
N SER A 193 0.95 -2.27 -17.19
CA SER A 193 -0.11 -2.01 -16.23
C SER A 193 -1.46 -2.51 -16.76
N PRO A 194 -2.33 -3.11 -15.92
CA PRO A 194 -3.71 -3.45 -16.32
C PRO A 194 -4.60 -2.22 -16.56
N GLY A 195 -4.08 -1.02 -16.31
CA GLY A 195 -4.77 0.27 -16.43
C GLY A 195 -5.11 0.88 -15.06
N GLU A 196 -5.07 2.21 -14.99
CA GLU A 196 -5.23 2.98 -13.74
C GLU A 196 -6.54 2.70 -12.99
N ASP A 197 -7.61 2.41 -13.72
CA ASP A 197 -8.91 2.10 -13.13
C ASP A 197 -8.94 0.78 -12.35
N ILE A 198 -8.07 -0.17 -12.67
CA ILE A 198 -8.09 -1.51 -12.05
C ILE A 198 -7.61 -1.43 -10.60
N GLY A 199 -6.53 -0.72 -10.34
CA GLY A 199 -6.03 -0.51 -8.98
C GLY A 199 -7.10 0.08 -8.06
N MET A 200 -7.77 1.13 -8.51
CA MET A 200 -8.87 1.76 -7.77
C MET A 200 -10.06 0.81 -7.54
N LYS A 201 -10.44 0.04 -8.55
CA LYS A 201 -11.56 -0.92 -8.46
C LYS A 201 -11.26 -2.10 -7.51
N LEU A 202 -10.00 -2.41 -7.28
CA LEU A 202 -9.56 -3.47 -6.36
C LEU A 202 -9.33 -2.96 -4.93
N ALA A 203 -9.25 -1.64 -4.74
CA ALA A 203 -8.93 -1.05 -3.45
C ALA A 203 -10.13 -1.01 -2.50
N ASP A 204 -9.87 -1.35 -1.25
CA ASP A 204 -10.80 -1.11 -0.15
C ASP A 204 -11.00 0.40 0.06
N SER A 205 -12.21 0.78 0.47
CA SER A 205 -12.52 2.18 0.83
C SER A 205 -12.63 2.32 2.35
N VAL A 206 -11.87 3.24 2.93
CA VAL A 206 -12.04 3.66 4.33
C VAL A 206 -12.99 4.83 4.36
N ILE A 207 -14.04 4.72 5.15
CA ILE A 207 -15.12 5.70 5.25
C ILE A 207 -15.24 6.16 6.70
N THR A 208 -15.03 7.44 6.94
CA THR A 208 -15.28 8.08 8.23
C THR A 208 -16.49 8.98 8.10
N ALA A 209 -17.40 8.92 9.08
CA ALA A 209 -18.56 9.80 9.18
C ALA A 209 -18.60 10.44 10.57
N CYS A 210 -18.78 11.76 10.62
CA CYS A 210 -18.90 12.56 11.84
C CYS A 210 -20.21 13.36 11.82
N PRO A 211 -20.79 13.71 13.00
CA PRO A 211 -22.02 14.48 13.12
C PRO A 211 -21.96 15.87 12.46
#